data_c7061cffa440f19b343b209db22be6ca
#
_entry.id   c7061cffa440f19b343b209db22be6ca
#
_cell.length_a   1.000
_cell.length_b   1.000
_cell.length_c   1.000
_cell.angle_alpha   90.00
_cell.angle_beta   90.00
_cell.angle_gamma   90.00
#
_symmetry.space_group_name_H-M   'P 1'
#
loop_
_entity.id
_entity.type
_entity.pdbx_description
1 polymer ?
#
loop_
_entity_poly.entity_id
_entity_poly.type
_entity_poly.pdbx_seq_one_letter_code
_entity_poly.pdbx_strand_id
1 'polypeptide(L)'
;VFGVVSFAKLPVDLLPEISYPTLTVRTSYPGAAPEDIEDRLSTRLQEALATLPNLVETTSISRAGTSDVLLEFDWGTQMTFAVQEVRDRLDGVFLPAEADKPLILRYDPNLDPILRFGVAPPEGRAGSNEETLIRLRWLAENRIKRDLEGIRGVAAVQVRGGMEEEIRVRVDPFRMAALDLDPALIGQRLAQENLN
;
A
#
# COMPACT_ATOMS: atom_id res chain seq x y z
N VAL A 1 38.40 31.47 15.90
CA VAL A 1 37.46 30.70 16.75
C VAL A 1 36.13 30.49 16.05
N PHE A 2 35.51 31.51 15.46
CA PHE A 2 34.20 31.39 14.78
C PHE A 2 34.23 30.44 13.56
N GLY A 3 35.30 30.43 12.75
CA GLY A 3 35.41 29.55 11.58
C GLY A 3 35.45 28.06 11.93
N VAL A 4 36.07 27.69 13.03
CA VAL A 4 36.15 26.27 13.49
C VAL A 4 34.77 25.80 13.98
N VAL A 5 34.01 26.66 14.65
CA VAL A 5 32.66 26.34 15.10
C VAL A 5 31.67 26.23 13.93
N SER A 6 31.81 27.10 12.90
CA SER A 6 30.99 27.00 11.68
C SER A 6 31.33 25.74 10.88
N PHE A 7 32.59 25.36 10.78
CA PHE A 7 33.01 24.15 10.09
C PHE A 7 32.50 22.88 10.78
N ALA A 8 32.50 22.83 12.10
CA ALA A 8 31.94 21.69 12.86
C ALA A 8 30.43 21.56 12.81
N LYS A 9 29.72 22.62 12.39
CA LYS A 9 28.24 22.63 12.24
C LYS A 9 27.77 22.51 10.79
N LEU A 10 28.68 22.43 9.82
CA LEU A 10 28.29 22.15 8.44
C LEU A 10 27.76 20.73 8.37
N PRO A 11 26.50 20.52 7.95
CA PRO A 11 26.01 19.19 7.63
C PRO A 11 26.81 18.66 6.45
N VAL A 12 27.51 17.54 6.65
CA VAL A 12 28.24 16.85 5.58
C VAL A 12 27.31 15.77 5.06
N ASP A 13 26.44 16.14 4.12
CA ASP A 13 25.72 15.15 3.33
C ASP A 13 26.57 14.77 2.12
N LEU A 14 26.82 13.49 1.95
CA LEU A 14 27.55 12.91 0.82
C LEU A 14 26.79 13.07 -0.52
N LEU A 15 25.47 13.27 -0.46
CA LEU A 15 24.60 13.52 -1.61
C LEU A 15 23.64 14.66 -1.23
N PRO A 16 23.37 15.59 -2.16
CA PRO A 16 22.29 16.55 -1.95
C PRO A 16 20.98 15.79 -1.74
N GLU A 17 20.08 16.34 -0.92
CA GLU A 17 18.71 15.82 -0.79
C GLU A 17 18.02 15.88 -2.16
N ILE A 18 18.23 14.85 -2.97
CA ILE A 18 17.55 14.71 -4.25
C ILE A 18 16.20 14.05 -3.92
N SER A 19 15.23 14.86 -3.55
CA SER A 19 13.85 14.43 -3.48
C SER A 19 13.30 14.36 -4.89
N TYR A 20 13.23 13.17 -5.46
CA TYR A 20 12.51 12.97 -6.71
C TYR A 20 11.03 13.32 -6.48
N PRO A 21 10.43 14.21 -7.27
CA PRO A 21 9.05 14.59 -7.12
C PRO A 21 8.13 13.47 -7.65
N THR A 22 7.95 12.42 -6.84
CA THR A 22 7.15 11.25 -7.20
C THR A 22 5.97 11.07 -6.26
N LEU A 23 4.86 10.56 -6.80
CA LEU A 23 3.70 10.09 -6.06
C LEU A 23 3.36 8.69 -6.52
N THR A 24 2.92 7.83 -5.61
CA THR A 24 2.37 6.52 -5.96
C THR A 24 0.91 6.45 -5.55
N VAL A 25 0.06 6.10 -6.49
CA VAL A 25 -1.36 5.79 -6.24
C VAL A 25 -1.50 4.29 -6.12
N ARG A 26 -1.76 3.82 -4.91
CA ARG A 26 -1.99 2.39 -4.61
C ARG A 26 -3.46 2.12 -4.43
N THR A 27 -3.95 1.07 -5.10
CA THR A 27 -5.33 0.61 -5.00
C THR A 27 -5.33 -0.90 -4.76
N SER A 28 -6.02 -1.36 -3.72
CA SER A 28 -6.20 -2.79 -3.46
C SER A 28 -7.49 -3.29 -4.11
N TYR A 29 -7.42 -4.50 -4.65
CA TYR A 29 -8.58 -5.25 -5.16
C TYR A 29 -8.37 -6.73 -4.80
N PRO A 30 -8.71 -7.14 -3.59
CA PRO A 30 -8.44 -8.48 -3.10
C PRO A 30 -9.06 -9.55 -3.99
N GLY A 31 -8.28 -10.60 -4.29
CA GLY A 31 -8.73 -11.75 -5.09
C GLY A 31 -8.70 -11.56 -6.60
N ALA A 32 -8.38 -10.37 -7.12
CA ALA A 32 -8.25 -10.13 -8.56
C ALA A 32 -6.90 -10.61 -9.10
N ALA A 33 -6.90 -11.19 -10.30
CA ALA A 33 -5.68 -11.56 -11.04
C ALA A 33 -4.96 -10.30 -11.57
N PRO A 34 -3.63 -10.37 -11.85
CA PRO A 34 -2.88 -9.22 -12.36
C PRO A 34 -3.48 -8.59 -13.64
N GLU A 35 -4.00 -9.41 -14.53
CA GLU A 35 -4.63 -8.96 -15.77
C GLU A 35 -5.92 -8.17 -15.48
N ASP A 36 -6.75 -8.65 -14.54
CA ASP A 36 -7.94 -7.92 -14.11
C ASP A 36 -7.59 -6.60 -13.43
N ILE A 37 -6.49 -6.57 -12.66
CA ILE A 37 -5.97 -5.35 -12.04
C ILE A 37 -5.53 -4.36 -13.11
N GLU A 38 -4.83 -4.81 -14.14
CA GLU A 38 -4.38 -3.96 -15.24
C GLU A 38 -5.56 -3.33 -15.97
N ASP A 39 -6.53 -4.14 -16.41
CA ASP A 39 -7.66 -3.68 -17.22
C ASP A 39 -8.65 -2.80 -16.44
N ARG A 40 -8.94 -3.19 -15.20
CA ARG A 40 -10.01 -2.56 -14.42
C ARG A 40 -9.55 -1.43 -13.52
N LEU A 41 -8.27 -1.43 -13.09
CA LEU A 41 -7.72 -0.42 -12.19
C LEU A 41 -6.61 0.39 -12.84
N SER A 42 -5.48 -0.27 -13.21
CA SER A 42 -4.26 0.44 -13.59
C SER A 42 -4.47 1.33 -14.83
N THR A 43 -5.10 0.79 -15.87
CA THR A 43 -5.38 1.53 -17.11
C THR A 43 -6.28 2.73 -16.85
N ARG A 44 -7.36 2.55 -16.09
CA ARG A 44 -8.30 3.65 -15.77
C ARG A 44 -7.66 4.74 -14.91
N LEU A 45 -6.85 4.33 -13.93
CA LEU A 45 -6.09 5.27 -13.09
C LEU A 45 -5.07 6.04 -13.91
N GLN A 46 -4.32 5.37 -14.80
CA GLN A 46 -3.35 6.03 -15.69
C GLN A 46 -4.04 7.02 -16.62
N GLU A 47 -5.14 6.66 -17.25
CA GLU A 47 -5.90 7.55 -18.14
C GLU A 47 -6.39 8.80 -17.42
N ALA A 48 -6.93 8.65 -16.21
CA ALA A 48 -7.41 9.78 -15.41
C ALA A 48 -6.26 10.70 -14.97
N LEU A 49 -5.10 10.14 -14.68
CA LEU A 49 -3.94 10.86 -14.16
C LEU A 49 -3.01 11.39 -15.24
N ALA A 50 -3.12 10.91 -16.49
CA ALA A 50 -2.25 11.32 -17.61
C ALA A 50 -2.30 12.82 -17.94
N THR A 51 -3.36 13.51 -17.53
CA THR A 51 -3.56 14.95 -17.81
C THR A 51 -3.12 15.86 -16.67
N LEU A 52 -2.40 15.35 -15.68
CA LEU A 52 -1.88 16.13 -14.57
C LEU A 52 -0.83 17.15 -15.04
N PRO A 53 -0.83 18.37 -14.50
CA PRO A 53 0.18 19.37 -14.83
C PRO A 53 1.56 18.92 -14.30
N ASN A 54 2.61 19.19 -15.09
CA ASN A 54 4.00 18.86 -14.79
C ASN A 54 4.29 17.36 -14.61
N LEU A 55 3.39 16.48 -15.05
CA LEU A 55 3.64 15.05 -15.08
C LEU A 55 4.61 14.74 -16.23
N VAL A 56 5.70 14.05 -15.92
CA VAL A 56 6.75 13.67 -16.88
C VAL A 56 6.54 12.22 -17.34
N GLU A 57 6.30 11.32 -16.39
CA GLU A 57 6.14 9.90 -16.67
C GLU A 57 5.11 9.27 -15.74
N THR A 58 4.42 8.24 -16.27
CA THR A 58 3.48 7.42 -15.50
C THR A 58 3.79 5.95 -15.75
N THR A 59 4.14 5.25 -14.70
CA THR A 59 4.41 3.80 -14.73
C THR A 59 3.38 3.08 -13.85
N SER A 60 2.78 2.00 -14.34
CA SER A 60 1.91 1.16 -13.51
C SER A 60 2.49 -0.23 -13.30
N ILE A 61 2.25 -0.76 -12.11
CA ILE A 61 2.66 -2.11 -11.71
C ILE A 61 1.43 -2.83 -11.19
N SER A 62 0.93 -3.78 -11.98
CA SER A 62 -0.23 -4.62 -11.64
C SER A 62 0.24 -5.94 -11.04
N ARG A 63 -0.19 -6.23 -9.80
CA ARG A 63 0.07 -7.49 -9.09
C ARG A 63 -1.25 -8.11 -8.66
N ALA A 64 -1.23 -9.39 -8.28
CA ALA A 64 -2.41 -10.02 -7.70
C ALA A 64 -2.93 -9.19 -6.51
N GLY A 65 -4.16 -8.71 -6.61
CA GLY A 65 -4.82 -7.93 -5.57
C GLY A 65 -4.37 -6.47 -5.40
N THR A 66 -3.43 -5.94 -6.19
CA THR A 66 -2.92 -4.57 -5.99
C THR A 66 -2.47 -3.91 -7.29
N SER A 67 -2.87 -2.66 -7.47
CA SER A 67 -2.36 -1.74 -8.50
C SER A 67 -1.52 -0.64 -7.85
N ASP A 68 -0.31 -0.42 -8.36
CA ASP A 68 0.55 0.72 -8.03
C ASP A 68 0.75 1.56 -9.29
N VAL A 69 0.31 2.80 -9.28
CA VAL A 69 0.55 3.77 -10.35
C VAL A 69 1.53 4.81 -9.84
N LEU A 70 2.75 4.80 -10.35
CA LEU A 70 3.83 5.73 -10.05
C LEU A 70 3.72 6.94 -10.99
N LEU A 71 3.73 8.12 -10.42
CA LEU A 71 3.66 9.41 -11.10
C LEU A 71 4.96 10.15 -10.85
N GLU A 72 5.70 10.47 -11.91
CA GLU A 72 6.93 11.25 -11.83
C GLU A 72 6.65 12.66 -12.37
N PHE A 73 6.95 13.66 -11.56
CA PHE A 73 6.73 15.07 -11.89
C PHE A 73 8.04 15.77 -12.22
N ASP A 74 7.94 16.90 -12.94
CA ASP A 74 9.08 17.73 -13.24
C ASP A 74 9.69 18.36 -11.97
N TRP A 75 10.99 18.64 -12.02
CA TRP A 75 11.73 19.28 -10.95
C TRP A 75 11.14 20.65 -10.60
N GLY A 76 10.99 20.90 -9.29
CA GLY A 76 10.39 22.14 -8.80
C GLY A 76 8.86 22.12 -8.70
N THR A 77 8.21 20.99 -9.05
CA THR A 77 6.78 20.82 -8.84
C THR A 77 6.43 20.89 -7.35
N GLN A 78 5.47 21.74 -7.00
CA GLN A 78 4.97 21.83 -5.63
C GLN A 78 4.13 20.61 -5.28
N MET A 79 4.74 19.63 -4.62
CA MET A 79 4.11 18.33 -4.34
C MET A 79 2.80 18.42 -3.54
N THR A 80 2.59 19.48 -2.76
CA THR A 80 1.33 19.71 -2.04
C THR A 80 0.17 19.95 -3.01
N PHE A 81 0.38 20.74 -4.05
CA PHE A 81 -0.62 20.95 -5.11
C PHE A 81 -0.77 19.70 -5.98
N ALA A 82 0.34 19.02 -6.33
CA ALA A 82 0.28 17.78 -7.09
C ALA A 82 -0.59 16.72 -6.40
N VAL A 83 -0.45 16.54 -5.09
CA VAL A 83 -1.30 15.62 -4.30
C VAL A 83 -2.77 16.02 -4.37
N GLN A 84 -3.08 17.31 -4.31
CA GLN A 84 -4.46 17.78 -4.40
C GLN A 84 -5.05 17.50 -5.78
N GLU A 85 -4.33 17.83 -6.85
CA GLU A 85 -4.74 17.56 -8.23
C GLU A 85 -4.95 16.05 -8.47
N VAL A 86 -4.03 15.21 -7.98
CA VAL A 86 -4.20 13.74 -8.04
C VAL A 86 -5.47 13.31 -7.34
N ARG A 87 -5.75 13.82 -6.14
CA ARG A 87 -6.95 13.50 -5.38
C ARG A 87 -8.22 13.89 -6.14
N ASP A 88 -8.26 15.12 -6.66
CA ASP A 88 -9.41 15.65 -7.39
C ASP A 88 -9.71 14.81 -8.66
N ARG A 89 -8.65 14.31 -9.33
CA ARG A 89 -8.80 13.41 -10.47
C ARG A 89 -9.30 12.03 -10.07
N LEU A 90 -8.77 11.47 -8.97
CA LEU A 90 -9.17 10.16 -8.47
C LEU A 90 -10.63 10.12 -8.01
N ASP A 91 -11.15 11.22 -7.47
CA ASP A 91 -12.56 11.31 -7.05
C ASP A 91 -13.54 11.17 -8.22
N GLY A 92 -13.09 11.42 -9.45
CA GLY A 92 -13.87 11.23 -10.68
C GLY A 92 -13.77 9.85 -11.33
N VAL A 93 -12.90 8.95 -10.80
CA VAL A 93 -12.66 7.63 -11.41
C VAL A 93 -13.64 6.60 -10.87
N PHE A 94 -14.37 5.96 -11.78
CA PHE A 94 -15.24 4.84 -11.43
C PHE A 94 -14.44 3.54 -11.35
N LEU A 95 -14.21 3.06 -10.15
CA LEU A 95 -13.56 1.80 -9.85
C LEU A 95 -14.59 0.72 -9.51
N PRO A 96 -14.25 -0.60 -9.63
CA PRO A 96 -15.09 -1.68 -9.16
C PRO A 96 -15.47 -1.51 -7.69
N ALA A 97 -16.68 -1.94 -7.32
CA ALA A 97 -17.19 -1.79 -5.94
C ALA A 97 -16.37 -2.57 -4.90
N GLU A 98 -15.70 -3.63 -5.35
CA GLU A 98 -14.85 -4.49 -4.52
C GLU A 98 -13.42 -3.94 -4.36
N ALA A 99 -13.05 -2.91 -5.13
CA ALA A 99 -11.75 -2.25 -4.99
C ALA A 99 -11.79 -1.21 -3.86
N ASP A 100 -10.72 -1.18 -3.08
CA ASP A 100 -10.53 -0.15 -2.06
C ASP A 100 -10.34 1.23 -2.70
N LYS A 101 -10.56 2.29 -1.91
CA LYS A 101 -10.26 3.65 -2.34
C LYS A 101 -8.76 3.81 -2.59
N PRO A 102 -8.37 4.50 -3.69
CA PRO A 102 -6.98 4.78 -3.98
C PRO A 102 -6.29 5.54 -2.84
N LEU A 103 -5.09 5.08 -2.46
CA LEU A 103 -4.25 5.70 -1.46
C LEU A 103 -3.08 6.41 -2.15
N ILE A 104 -2.90 7.70 -1.85
CA ILE A 104 -1.80 8.50 -2.41
C ILE A 104 -0.61 8.43 -1.46
N LEU A 105 0.50 7.89 -1.94
CA LEU A 105 1.76 7.74 -1.21
C LEU A 105 2.79 8.73 -1.76
N ARG A 106 3.52 9.43 -0.87
CA ARG A 106 4.59 10.37 -1.24
C ARG A 106 5.97 9.69 -1.33
N TYR A 107 5.99 8.40 -1.60
CA TYR A 107 7.21 7.61 -1.76
C TYR A 107 6.94 6.49 -2.77
N ASP A 108 8.01 5.98 -3.37
CA ASP A 108 7.92 4.77 -4.17
C ASP A 108 8.01 3.52 -3.27
N PRO A 109 6.92 2.74 -3.15
CA PRO A 109 6.91 1.54 -2.32
C PRO A 109 7.76 0.40 -2.88
N ASN A 110 8.29 0.54 -4.10
CA ASN A 110 9.14 -0.45 -4.75
C ASN A 110 10.64 -0.18 -4.52
N LEU A 111 11.00 0.99 -3.97
CA LEU A 111 12.37 1.29 -3.57
C LEU A 111 12.84 0.33 -2.47
N ASP A 112 14.12 0.02 -2.51
CA ASP A 112 14.73 -0.78 -1.45
C ASP A 112 14.65 -0.06 -0.09
N PRO A 113 14.22 -0.76 0.96
CA PRO A 113 14.16 -0.17 2.29
C PRO A 113 15.56 0.13 2.82
N ILE A 114 15.74 1.29 3.43
CA ILE A 114 16.99 1.72 4.04
C ILE A 114 17.37 0.91 5.29
N LEU A 115 16.38 0.27 5.92
CA LEU A 115 16.56 -0.56 7.11
C LEU A 115 15.64 -1.77 7.04
N ARG A 116 16.19 -2.95 7.32
CA ARG A 116 15.44 -4.20 7.46
C ARG A 116 15.77 -4.84 8.79
N PHE A 117 14.77 -5.23 9.54
CA PHE A 117 14.94 -6.00 10.78
C PHE A 117 13.90 -7.11 10.87
N GLY A 118 14.27 -8.20 11.53
CA GLY A 118 13.40 -9.34 11.76
C GLY A 118 12.76 -9.27 13.14
N VAL A 119 11.49 -9.68 13.22
CA VAL A 119 10.78 -9.89 14.48
C VAL A 119 10.70 -11.40 14.71
N ALA A 120 11.27 -11.86 15.82
CA ALA A 120 11.29 -13.28 16.19
C ALA A 120 10.72 -13.46 17.60
N PRO A 121 10.19 -14.64 17.93
CA PRO A 121 9.82 -14.94 19.31
C PRO A 121 11.07 -14.97 20.22
N PRO A 122 10.92 -14.74 21.53
CA PRO A 122 12.02 -14.85 22.48
C PRO A 122 12.69 -16.22 22.43
N GLU A 123 14.00 -16.26 22.63
CA GLU A 123 14.78 -17.52 22.69
C GLU A 123 14.16 -18.50 23.69
N GLY A 124 14.04 -19.77 23.29
CA GLY A 124 13.43 -20.83 24.10
C GLY A 124 11.95 -21.12 23.80
N ARG A 125 11.24 -20.27 23.05
CA ARG A 125 9.96 -20.61 22.42
C ARG A 125 10.18 -21.00 20.95
N ALA A 126 10.98 -22.03 20.75
CA ALA A 126 11.21 -22.62 19.44
C ALA A 126 9.89 -23.23 18.93
N GLY A 127 9.31 -22.57 17.97
CA GLY A 127 8.21 -23.09 17.21
C GLY A 127 7.78 -22.00 16.22
N SER A 128 8.13 -22.19 14.96
CA SER A 128 7.43 -21.54 13.85
C SER A 128 6.01 -22.13 13.76
N ASN A 129 5.31 -22.13 14.92
CA ASN A 129 3.93 -22.54 15.00
C ASN A 129 3.10 -21.47 14.27
N GLU A 130 2.13 -21.91 13.47
CA GLU A 130 1.24 -21.04 12.71
C GLU A 130 0.66 -19.90 13.57
N GLU A 131 0.20 -20.24 14.77
CA GLU A 131 -0.30 -19.26 15.74
C GLU A 131 0.74 -18.20 16.14
N THR A 132 2.01 -18.59 16.29
CA THR A 132 3.10 -17.66 16.61
C THR A 132 3.35 -16.70 15.44
N LEU A 133 3.32 -17.18 14.20
CA LEU A 133 3.51 -16.36 13.00
C LEU A 133 2.36 -15.37 12.80
N ILE A 134 1.12 -15.79 13.03
CA ILE A 134 -0.06 -14.91 13.02
C ILE A 134 0.09 -13.82 14.07
N ARG A 135 0.45 -14.19 15.30
CA ARG A 135 0.60 -13.26 16.40
C ARG A 135 1.74 -12.25 16.19
N LEU A 136 2.88 -12.70 15.65
CA LEU A 136 4.00 -11.81 15.30
C LEU A 136 3.63 -10.85 14.19
N ARG A 137 2.91 -11.30 13.17
CA ARG A 137 2.43 -10.45 12.10
C ARG A 137 1.46 -9.40 12.63
N TRP A 138 0.49 -9.82 13.40
CA TRP A 138 -0.45 -8.90 14.04
C TRP A 138 0.27 -7.82 14.89
N LEU A 139 1.28 -8.22 15.69
CA LEU A 139 2.09 -7.32 16.48
C LEU A 139 2.87 -6.33 15.60
N ALA A 140 3.45 -6.83 14.51
CA ALA A 140 4.22 -6.01 13.58
C ALA A 140 3.34 -4.97 12.88
N GLU A 141 2.14 -5.34 12.43
CA GLU A 141 1.22 -4.45 11.71
C GLU A 141 0.50 -3.46 12.63
N ASN A 142 0.03 -3.93 13.80
CA ASN A 142 -0.82 -3.13 14.65
C ASN A 142 -0.08 -2.29 15.68
N ARG A 143 1.17 -2.62 16.00
CA ARG A 143 1.95 -1.91 17.01
C ARG A 143 3.27 -1.38 16.45
N ILE A 144 4.18 -2.27 16.03
CA ILE A 144 5.52 -1.87 15.61
C ILE A 144 5.48 -0.90 14.43
N LYS A 145 4.66 -1.20 13.42
CA LYS A 145 4.47 -0.32 12.26
C LYS A 145 4.00 1.07 12.66
N ARG A 146 3.00 1.19 13.52
CA ARG A 146 2.47 2.48 13.97
C ARG A 146 3.49 3.27 14.78
N ASP A 147 4.20 2.60 15.67
CA ASP A 147 5.21 3.25 16.51
C ASP A 147 6.36 3.79 15.65
N LEU A 148 6.77 3.05 14.63
CA LEU A 148 7.84 3.46 13.72
C LEU A 148 7.38 4.54 12.72
N GLU A 149 6.18 4.46 12.17
CA GLU A 149 5.63 5.48 11.26
C GLU A 149 5.39 6.82 11.98
N GLY A 150 5.24 6.80 13.30
CA GLY A 150 5.18 8.01 14.13
C GLY A 150 6.53 8.73 14.29
N ILE A 151 7.64 8.12 13.94
CA ILE A 151 8.97 8.72 14.06
C ILE A 151 9.20 9.71 12.91
N ARG A 152 9.64 10.91 13.26
CA ARG A 152 9.94 11.95 12.26
C ARG A 152 11.05 11.48 11.31
N GLY A 153 10.77 11.50 10.02
CA GLY A 153 11.69 11.07 8.96
C GLY A 153 11.44 9.66 8.43
N VAL A 154 10.54 8.89 9.05
CA VAL A 154 10.08 7.60 8.50
C VAL A 154 8.94 7.86 7.52
N ALA A 155 9.15 7.50 6.26
CA ALA A 155 8.15 7.69 5.20
C ALA A 155 7.09 6.58 5.20
N ALA A 156 7.52 5.33 5.42
CA ALA A 156 6.64 4.17 5.50
C ALA A 156 7.34 2.97 6.15
N VAL A 157 6.55 2.08 6.69
CA VAL A 157 6.99 0.80 7.22
C VAL A 157 6.23 -0.33 6.53
N GLN A 158 6.97 -1.23 5.87
CA GLN A 158 6.38 -2.40 5.21
C GLN A 158 6.61 -3.64 6.06
N VAL A 159 5.53 -4.32 6.41
CA VAL A 159 5.58 -5.63 7.08
C VAL A 159 5.55 -6.71 6.01
N ARG A 160 6.50 -7.65 6.07
CA ARG A 160 6.57 -8.80 5.16
C ARG A 160 6.76 -10.08 5.95
N GLY A 161 6.16 -11.16 5.49
CA GLY A 161 6.20 -12.47 6.15
C GLY A 161 5.18 -12.61 7.28
N GLY A 162 5.29 -13.69 8.02
CA GLY A 162 4.24 -14.11 8.95
C GLY A 162 3.05 -14.76 8.24
N MET A 163 2.03 -15.08 9.00
CA MET A 163 0.75 -15.58 8.48
C MET A 163 -0.37 -14.62 8.86
N GLU A 164 -1.31 -14.46 7.95
CA GLU A 164 -2.55 -13.72 8.19
C GLU A 164 -3.64 -14.70 8.59
N GLU A 165 -4.50 -14.27 9.52
CA GLU A 165 -5.69 -15.02 9.85
C GLU A 165 -6.71 -14.83 8.71
N GLU A 166 -7.10 -15.94 8.09
CA GLU A 166 -8.08 -15.97 7.00
C GLU A 166 -9.27 -16.83 7.39
N ILE A 167 -10.47 -16.29 7.31
CA ILE A 167 -11.71 -17.07 7.45
C ILE A 167 -12.16 -17.49 6.06
N ARG A 168 -11.95 -18.77 5.72
CA ARG A 168 -12.36 -19.31 4.43
C ARG A 168 -13.72 -19.99 4.52
N VAL A 169 -14.73 -19.38 3.93
CA VAL A 169 -16.08 -19.94 3.81
C VAL A 169 -16.16 -20.81 2.55
N ARG A 170 -16.34 -22.11 2.71
CA ARG A 170 -16.56 -23.07 1.62
C ARG A 170 -18.03 -23.42 1.54
N VAL A 171 -18.62 -23.19 0.38
CA VAL A 171 -20.03 -23.49 0.13
C VAL A 171 -20.14 -24.66 -0.83
N ASP A 172 -21.06 -25.59 -0.53
CA ASP A 172 -21.36 -26.73 -1.38
C ASP A 172 -22.36 -26.33 -2.46
N PRO A 173 -21.98 -26.31 -3.76
CA PRO A 173 -22.84 -25.86 -4.83
C PRO A 173 -24.09 -26.72 -5.01
N PHE A 174 -24.03 -28.03 -4.72
CA PHE A 174 -25.16 -28.92 -4.82
C PHE A 174 -26.22 -28.62 -3.73
N ARG A 175 -25.77 -28.36 -2.50
CA ARG A 175 -26.67 -27.96 -1.41
C ARG A 175 -27.27 -26.58 -1.66
N MET A 176 -26.50 -25.65 -2.23
CA MET A 176 -27.02 -24.33 -2.60
C MET A 176 -28.15 -24.44 -3.64
N ALA A 177 -27.91 -25.23 -4.71
CA ALA A 177 -28.90 -25.47 -5.74
C ALA A 177 -30.16 -26.18 -5.18
N ALA A 178 -29.99 -27.12 -4.26
CA ALA A 178 -31.11 -27.81 -3.60
C ALA A 178 -31.96 -26.90 -2.71
N LEU A 179 -31.37 -25.82 -2.18
CA LEU A 179 -32.02 -24.83 -1.32
C LEU A 179 -32.40 -23.53 -2.05
N ASP A 180 -32.21 -23.50 -3.37
CA ASP A 180 -32.42 -22.31 -4.24
C ASP A 180 -31.73 -21.04 -3.70
N LEU A 181 -30.48 -21.20 -3.21
CA LEU A 181 -29.68 -20.11 -2.65
C LEU A 181 -28.73 -19.53 -3.70
N ASP A 182 -28.80 -18.23 -3.89
CA ASP A 182 -27.87 -17.48 -4.72
C ASP A 182 -26.54 -17.26 -3.97
N PRO A 183 -25.36 -17.54 -4.59
CA PRO A 183 -24.06 -17.22 -4.05
C PRO A 183 -23.93 -15.74 -3.63
N ALA A 184 -24.50 -14.83 -4.40
CA ALA A 184 -24.49 -13.40 -4.11
C ALA A 184 -25.18 -13.07 -2.78
N LEU A 185 -26.26 -13.77 -2.46
CA LEU A 185 -26.99 -13.57 -1.20
C LEU A 185 -26.14 -13.97 0.02
N ILE A 186 -25.36 -15.06 -0.11
CA ILE A 186 -24.45 -15.51 0.97
C ILE A 186 -23.37 -14.46 1.18
N GLY A 187 -22.77 -13.95 0.09
CA GLY A 187 -21.76 -12.88 0.15
C GLY A 187 -22.29 -11.60 0.83
N GLN A 188 -23.49 -11.16 0.45
CA GLN A 188 -24.16 -10.01 1.06
C GLN A 188 -24.42 -10.20 2.56
N ARG A 189 -24.90 -11.38 2.95
CA ARG A 189 -25.12 -11.70 4.38
C ARG A 189 -23.85 -11.70 5.18
N LEU A 190 -22.78 -12.33 4.66
CA LEU A 190 -21.47 -12.32 5.30
C LEU A 190 -20.91 -10.90 5.46
N ALA A 191 -21.07 -10.05 4.42
CA ALA A 191 -20.63 -8.65 4.47
C ALA A 191 -21.45 -7.82 5.48
N GLN A 192 -22.74 -8.09 5.63
CA GLN A 192 -23.61 -7.40 6.59
C GLN A 192 -23.35 -7.80 8.05
N GLU A 193 -22.92 -9.04 8.29
CA GLU A 193 -22.64 -9.56 9.63
C GLU A 193 -21.17 -9.41 10.05
N ASN A 194 -20.30 -9.06 9.10
CA ASN A 194 -18.90 -8.75 9.38
C ASN A 194 -18.76 -7.31 9.90
N LEU A 195 -19.23 -7.10 11.11
CA LEU A 195 -19.14 -5.84 11.86
C LEU A 195 -17.79 -5.78 12.60
N ASN A 196 -16.70 -5.47 11.87
CA ASN A 196 -15.41 -5.07 12.48
C ASN A 196 -15.01 -3.71 11.98
#